data_e750b308aeb10a2b69a65143bb2ce162
#
_entry.id   e750b308aeb10a2b69a65143bb2ce162
#
_cell.length_a   1.000
_cell.length_b   1.000
_cell.length_c   1.000
_cell.angle_alpha   90.00
_cell.angle_beta   90.00
_cell.angle_gamma   90.00
#
_symmetry.space_group_name_H-M   'P 1'
#
loop_
_entity.id
_entity.type
_entity.pdbx_description
1 polymer ?
#
loop_
_entity_poly.entity_id
_entity_poly.type
_entity_poly.pdbx_seq_one_letter_code
_entity_poly.pdbx_strand_id
1 'polypeptide(L)'
;KNEKPDYVILAAAKVGGIVANNIYRGEFIYENMMIQNNVIHQSYINRVTKLLFLGSTCIYPKDSPQPMKEEYLLTSELEYTNEPYAIAKIAGIKMCESYNIQYGTNFIAVQPTNLYGPNDNFDLEKSHVLPALVRKIHLGKALENNDWKTLRFDLNKLPIEGVSDKSSKEEILNILSKYGISTNLNQLDKPFHVKVEIWGSGKPMREFLWSEDMADACVHLMQKIDFNDLSKDQLEIKNTHINLGTGKEVSIKELAETIKKVIGFKGELYFNSEKPDGTMRKLTDSSKLKSLGWKYSVELKEGIRRMYDWYIS
;
A
#
# COMPACT_ATOMS: atom_id res chain seq x y z
N LYS A 1 18.08 24.82 0.86
CA LYS A 1 18.52 26.23 0.67
C LYS A 1 18.84 26.57 -0.79
N ASN A 2 19.31 25.60 -1.57
CA ASN A 2 19.70 25.88 -2.97
C ASN A 2 18.47 25.93 -3.90
N GLU A 3 17.52 25.01 -3.76
CA GLU A 3 16.35 24.85 -4.65
C GLU A 3 15.22 25.84 -4.38
N LYS A 4 15.05 26.29 -3.12
CA LYS A 4 13.98 27.21 -2.66
C LYS A 4 12.62 26.91 -3.30
N PRO A 5 12.06 25.69 -3.11
CA PRO A 5 10.78 25.35 -3.71
C PRO A 5 9.64 26.17 -3.09
N ASP A 6 8.67 26.54 -3.91
CA ASP A 6 7.42 27.15 -3.44
C ASP A 6 6.46 26.11 -2.86
N TYR A 7 6.50 24.88 -3.39
CA TYR A 7 5.61 23.79 -3.03
C TYR A 7 6.41 22.53 -2.70
N VAL A 8 5.96 21.80 -1.65
CA VAL A 8 6.60 20.57 -1.22
C VAL A 8 5.56 19.45 -1.09
N ILE A 9 5.81 18.31 -1.70
CA ILE A 9 5.08 17.07 -1.46
C ILE A 9 6.04 16.10 -0.76
N LEU A 10 5.78 15.81 0.51
CA LEU A 10 6.61 14.93 1.32
C LEU A 10 6.08 13.50 1.24
N ALA A 11 6.55 12.76 0.24
CA ALA A 11 6.25 11.34 0.04
C ALA A 11 7.32 10.40 0.63
N ALA A 12 8.49 10.94 1.00
CA ALA A 12 9.59 10.15 1.54
C ALA A 12 9.24 9.54 2.90
N ALA A 13 9.45 8.24 3.03
CA ALA A 13 9.29 7.50 4.28
C ALA A 13 10.06 6.18 4.23
N LYS A 14 10.48 5.67 5.41
CA LYS A 14 10.86 4.26 5.55
C LYS A 14 9.59 3.44 5.69
N VAL A 15 9.34 2.56 4.73
CA VAL A 15 8.13 1.72 4.67
C VAL A 15 8.49 0.24 4.59
N GLY A 16 7.55 -0.64 4.97
CA GLY A 16 7.74 -2.08 4.87
C GLY A 16 6.49 -2.85 5.32
N GLY A 17 6.45 -4.13 5.01
CA GLY A 17 5.38 -5.02 5.45
C GLY A 17 5.38 -5.26 6.97
N ILE A 18 4.42 -6.05 7.47
CA ILE A 18 4.22 -6.35 8.89
C ILE A 18 5.49 -6.90 9.55
N VAL A 19 6.18 -7.83 8.89
CA VAL A 19 7.40 -8.46 9.41
C VAL A 19 8.50 -7.41 9.63
N ALA A 20 8.78 -6.57 8.64
CA ALA A 20 9.79 -5.51 8.73
C ALA A 20 9.45 -4.49 9.84
N ASN A 21 8.19 -4.06 9.92
CA ASN A 21 7.72 -3.15 10.97
C ASN A 21 7.93 -3.75 12.37
N ASN A 22 7.68 -5.05 12.54
CA ASN A 22 7.82 -5.71 13.82
C ASN A 22 9.29 -5.95 14.23
N ILE A 23 10.19 -6.18 13.27
CA ILE A 23 11.61 -6.42 13.53
C ILE A 23 12.39 -5.11 13.71
N TYR A 24 12.19 -4.13 12.84
CA TYR A 24 12.99 -2.89 12.79
C TYR A 24 12.28 -1.70 13.45
N ARG A 25 11.60 -1.94 14.56
CA ARG A 25 10.76 -0.95 15.27
C ARG A 25 11.46 0.39 15.53
N GLY A 26 12.67 0.35 16.06
CA GLY A 26 13.46 1.55 16.35
C GLY A 26 13.84 2.36 15.12
N GLU A 27 14.20 1.68 14.03
CA GLU A 27 14.52 2.33 12.76
C GLU A 27 13.28 2.98 12.13
N PHE A 28 12.14 2.28 12.16
CA PHE A 28 10.89 2.80 11.59
C PHE A 28 10.42 4.09 12.28
N ILE A 29 10.45 4.16 13.60
CA ILE A 29 10.08 5.39 14.30
C ILE A 29 11.12 6.48 14.09
N TYR A 30 12.39 6.18 14.29
CA TYR A 30 13.47 7.18 14.24
C TYR A 30 13.63 7.80 12.86
N GLU A 31 13.79 6.98 11.82
CA GLU A 31 14.05 7.48 10.48
C GLU A 31 12.85 8.28 9.93
N ASN A 32 11.61 7.79 10.13
CA ASN A 32 10.44 8.54 9.70
C ASN A 32 10.29 9.87 10.42
N MET A 33 10.53 9.90 11.73
CA MET A 33 10.50 11.15 12.47
C MET A 33 11.59 12.13 12.01
N MET A 34 12.81 11.64 11.75
CA MET A 34 13.90 12.48 11.23
C MET A 34 13.60 13.06 9.85
N ILE A 35 13.08 12.23 8.93
CA ILE A 35 12.69 12.69 7.59
C ILE A 35 11.64 13.80 7.69
N GLN A 36 10.52 13.52 8.34
CA GLN A 36 9.38 14.44 8.38
C GLN A 36 9.68 15.71 9.18
N ASN A 37 10.33 15.61 10.35
CA ASN A 37 10.66 16.76 11.16
C ASN A 37 11.59 17.73 10.43
N ASN A 38 12.61 17.19 9.75
CA ASN A 38 13.54 18.01 8.98
C ASN A 38 12.83 18.70 7.81
N VAL A 39 12.03 17.97 7.01
CA VAL A 39 11.37 18.55 5.84
C VAL A 39 10.31 19.57 6.25
N ILE A 40 9.44 19.25 7.21
CA ILE A 40 8.37 20.16 7.65
C ILE A 40 8.98 21.42 8.26
N HIS A 41 9.98 21.28 9.16
CA HIS A 41 10.62 22.44 9.77
C HIS A 41 11.37 23.30 8.77
N GLN A 42 12.14 22.70 7.86
CA GLN A 42 12.85 23.45 6.83
C GLN A 42 11.91 24.10 5.82
N SER A 43 10.74 23.52 5.56
CA SER A 43 9.70 24.15 4.74
C SER A 43 9.19 25.44 5.40
N TYR A 44 8.98 25.44 6.70
CA TYR A 44 8.64 26.66 7.46
C TYR A 44 9.75 27.70 7.41
N ILE A 45 11.01 27.33 7.74
CA ILE A 45 12.16 28.24 7.78
C ILE A 45 12.41 28.88 6.41
N ASN A 46 12.21 28.13 5.33
CA ASN A 46 12.43 28.61 3.96
C ASN A 46 11.16 29.21 3.33
N ARG A 47 10.09 29.42 4.12
CA ARG A 47 8.84 30.06 3.68
C ARG A 47 8.18 29.38 2.49
N VAL A 48 8.17 28.05 2.48
CA VAL A 48 7.44 27.26 1.49
C VAL A 48 5.96 27.68 1.53
N THR A 49 5.39 28.00 0.39
CA THR A 49 4.00 28.46 0.27
C THR A 49 3.01 27.39 0.74
N LYS A 50 3.28 26.12 0.36
CA LYS A 50 2.39 25.01 0.73
C LYS A 50 3.15 23.70 0.79
N LEU A 51 2.79 22.87 1.79
CA LEU A 51 3.33 21.52 1.95
C LEU A 51 2.20 20.51 2.05
N LEU A 52 2.34 19.37 1.35
CA LEU A 52 1.51 18.19 1.50
C LEU A 52 2.33 17.05 2.13
N PHE A 53 1.90 16.59 3.31
CA PHE A 53 2.49 15.47 4.02
C PHE A 53 1.71 14.19 3.78
N LEU A 54 2.39 13.15 3.28
CA LEU A 54 1.79 11.83 3.09
C LEU A 54 1.92 11.01 4.39
N GLY A 55 0.81 10.87 5.09
CA GLY A 55 0.66 9.97 6.22
C GLY A 55 0.36 8.53 5.80
N SER A 56 -0.52 7.86 6.52
CA SER A 56 -1.00 6.50 6.23
C SER A 56 -2.24 6.20 7.07
N THR A 57 -3.12 5.34 6.60
CA THR A 57 -4.29 4.87 7.37
C THR A 57 -3.95 4.00 8.59
N CYS A 58 -2.69 3.62 8.78
CA CYS A 58 -2.25 2.91 10.00
C CYS A 58 -2.28 3.78 11.26
N ILE A 59 -2.50 5.09 11.14
CA ILE A 59 -2.66 6.04 12.26
C ILE A 59 -3.93 5.81 13.06
N TYR A 60 -4.92 5.13 12.49
CA TYR A 60 -6.18 4.88 13.17
C TYR A 60 -6.07 3.71 14.15
N PRO A 61 -6.84 3.77 15.26
CA PRO A 61 -6.90 2.69 16.22
C PRO A 61 -7.21 1.34 15.56
N LYS A 62 -6.65 0.26 16.14
CA LYS A 62 -6.83 -1.11 15.65
C LYS A 62 -8.29 -1.48 15.50
N ASP A 63 -9.11 -1.11 16.48
CA ASP A 63 -10.54 -1.45 16.57
C ASP A 63 -11.44 -0.24 16.26
N SER A 64 -10.96 0.71 15.43
CA SER A 64 -11.80 1.85 15.05
C SER A 64 -13.04 1.42 14.29
N PRO A 65 -14.17 2.13 14.50
CA PRO A 65 -15.36 1.93 13.68
C PRO A 65 -15.07 2.07 12.19
N GLN A 66 -15.86 1.38 11.38
CA GLN A 66 -15.69 1.35 9.93
C GLN A 66 -16.91 1.93 9.22
N PRO A 67 -16.75 2.81 8.23
CA PRO A 67 -15.47 3.32 7.69
C PRO A 67 -14.75 4.26 8.68
N MET A 68 -13.38 4.26 8.62
CA MET A 68 -12.53 5.08 9.49
C MET A 68 -12.63 6.55 9.10
N LYS A 69 -13.09 7.38 10.03
CA LYS A 69 -13.17 8.83 9.88
C LYS A 69 -11.97 9.53 10.48
N GLU A 70 -11.68 10.73 10.01
CA GLU A 70 -10.55 11.53 10.50
C GLU A 70 -10.65 11.81 12.02
N GLU A 71 -11.85 11.90 12.55
CA GLU A 71 -12.11 12.13 13.99
C GLU A 71 -11.70 10.96 14.90
N TYR A 72 -11.41 9.78 14.34
CA TYR A 72 -10.99 8.62 15.13
C TYR A 72 -9.48 8.60 15.44
N LEU A 73 -8.74 9.60 14.97
CA LEU A 73 -7.33 9.75 15.30
C LEU A 73 -7.14 9.89 16.82
N LEU A 74 -6.27 9.05 17.41
CA LEU A 74 -5.92 9.07 18.84
C LEU A 74 -7.09 8.75 19.80
N THR A 75 -8.10 8.03 19.38
CA THR A 75 -9.24 7.67 20.24
C THR A 75 -9.06 6.34 20.99
N SER A 76 -8.13 5.49 20.58
CA SER A 76 -7.80 4.21 21.23
C SER A 76 -6.43 3.69 20.79
N GLU A 77 -6.06 2.48 21.20
CA GLU A 77 -4.78 1.83 20.93
C GLU A 77 -4.55 1.57 19.44
N LEU A 78 -3.29 1.72 19.03
CA LEU A 78 -2.83 1.40 17.69
C LEU A 78 -2.60 -0.11 17.50
N GLU A 79 -2.47 -0.55 16.26
CA GLU A 79 -2.04 -1.91 15.96
C GLU A 79 -0.57 -2.09 16.33
N TYR A 80 -0.29 -3.02 17.25
CA TYR A 80 1.02 -3.19 17.89
C TYR A 80 2.18 -3.42 16.91
N THR A 81 1.96 -4.18 15.84
CA THR A 81 3.06 -4.55 14.92
C THR A 81 3.58 -3.37 14.12
N ASN A 82 2.76 -2.37 13.85
CA ASN A 82 3.13 -1.16 13.09
C ASN A 82 3.06 0.14 13.91
N GLU A 83 2.85 0.04 15.22
CA GLU A 83 2.72 1.19 16.13
C GLU A 83 3.86 2.21 16.00
N PRO A 84 5.16 1.85 15.93
CA PRO A 84 6.25 2.81 15.78
C PRO A 84 6.14 3.65 14.51
N TYR A 85 5.76 3.04 13.40
CA TYR A 85 5.51 3.75 12.14
C TYR A 85 4.27 4.64 12.25
N ALA A 86 3.20 4.13 12.83
CA ALA A 86 1.96 4.89 13.03
C ALA A 86 2.18 6.12 13.90
N ILE A 87 2.90 6.00 15.03
CA ILE A 87 3.26 7.12 15.92
C ILE A 87 4.07 8.17 15.14
N ALA A 88 5.06 7.77 14.35
CA ALA A 88 5.81 8.71 13.53
C ALA A 88 4.88 9.47 12.57
N LYS A 89 3.98 8.79 11.88
CA LYS A 89 3.02 9.44 10.96
C LYS A 89 2.03 10.34 11.68
N ILE A 90 1.54 9.97 12.86
CA ILE A 90 0.70 10.83 13.72
C ILE A 90 1.46 12.10 14.12
N ALA A 91 2.72 11.98 14.52
CA ALA A 91 3.56 13.12 14.87
C ALA A 91 3.71 14.10 13.69
N GLY A 92 3.89 13.60 12.47
CA GLY A 92 3.96 14.44 11.26
C GLY A 92 2.65 15.19 10.97
N ILE A 93 1.50 14.51 11.13
CA ILE A 93 0.18 15.16 11.00
C ILE A 93 0.03 16.28 12.02
N LYS A 94 0.32 15.98 13.29
CA LYS A 94 0.20 16.94 14.38
C LYS A 94 1.23 18.07 14.26
N MET A 95 2.39 17.82 13.69
CA MET A 95 3.36 18.86 13.38
C MET A 95 2.84 19.82 12.32
N CYS A 96 2.27 19.32 11.22
CA CYS A 96 1.62 20.17 10.20
C CYS A 96 0.51 21.02 10.82
N GLU A 97 -0.40 20.42 11.58
CA GLU A 97 -1.51 21.11 12.25
C GLU A 97 -1.00 22.19 13.21
N SER A 98 0.00 21.87 14.06
CA SER A 98 0.57 22.80 15.02
C SER A 98 1.29 23.98 14.34
N TYR A 99 2.02 23.74 13.24
CA TYR A 99 2.67 24.80 12.48
C TYR A 99 1.67 25.75 11.82
N ASN A 100 0.57 25.22 11.32
CA ASN A 100 -0.51 26.03 10.77
C ASN A 100 -1.13 26.96 11.83
N ILE A 101 -1.42 26.41 13.00
CA ILE A 101 -2.03 27.15 14.10
C ILE A 101 -1.07 28.22 14.65
N GLN A 102 0.19 27.86 14.86
CA GLN A 102 1.15 28.74 15.53
C GLN A 102 1.79 29.77 14.58
N TYR A 103 2.08 29.37 13.35
CA TYR A 103 2.88 30.16 12.42
C TYR A 103 2.12 30.59 11.17
N GLY A 104 0.86 30.21 11.03
CA GLY A 104 0.06 30.54 9.83
C GLY A 104 0.56 29.90 8.56
N THR A 105 1.19 28.73 8.63
CA THR A 105 1.63 27.98 7.45
C THR A 105 0.42 27.34 6.72
N ASN A 106 0.66 26.82 5.51
CA ASN A 106 -0.35 26.09 4.74
C ASN A 106 0.14 24.64 4.48
N PHE A 107 0.19 23.85 5.57
CA PHE A 107 0.68 22.48 5.55
C PHE A 107 -0.48 21.49 5.72
N ILE A 108 -0.77 20.72 4.68
CA ILE A 108 -1.87 19.75 4.64
C ILE A 108 -1.32 18.34 4.82
N ALA A 109 -2.02 17.51 5.56
CA ALA A 109 -1.71 16.09 5.72
C ALA A 109 -2.79 15.21 5.09
N VAL A 110 -2.39 14.16 4.37
CA VAL A 110 -3.30 13.19 3.75
C VAL A 110 -2.97 11.77 4.16
N GLN A 111 -3.99 10.91 4.22
CA GLN A 111 -3.91 9.53 4.70
C GLN A 111 -4.29 8.56 3.58
N PRO A 112 -3.34 8.17 2.71
CA PRO A 112 -3.66 7.22 1.66
C PRO A 112 -3.95 5.83 2.23
N THR A 113 -4.94 5.17 1.61
CA THR A 113 -5.20 3.74 1.79
C THR A 113 -4.13 2.89 1.10
N ASN A 114 -4.34 1.57 0.91
CA ASN A 114 -3.35 0.74 0.23
C ASN A 114 -3.22 1.17 -1.23
N LEU A 115 -2.03 1.62 -1.60
CA LEU A 115 -1.70 2.00 -2.97
C LEU A 115 -1.25 0.77 -3.76
N TYR A 116 -1.50 0.78 -5.05
CA TYR A 116 -1.00 -0.20 -6.00
C TYR A 116 -0.83 0.42 -7.39
N GLY A 117 0.11 -0.06 -8.17
CA GLY A 117 0.36 0.47 -9.53
C GLY A 117 1.71 0.07 -10.10
N PRO A 118 2.13 0.69 -11.21
CA PRO A 118 3.47 0.51 -11.77
C PRO A 118 4.56 0.83 -10.75
N ASN A 119 5.71 0.13 -10.88
CA ASN A 119 6.85 0.25 -9.97
C ASN A 119 6.58 -0.17 -8.51
N ASP A 120 5.49 -0.89 -8.23
CA ASP A 120 5.28 -1.48 -6.92
C ASP A 120 6.32 -2.56 -6.60
N ASN A 121 6.43 -2.94 -5.33
CA ASN A 121 7.30 -4.01 -4.90
C ASN A 121 6.64 -5.38 -5.10
N PHE A 122 7.16 -6.20 -6.02
CA PHE A 122 6.68 -7.55 -6.30
C PHE A 122 7.48 -8.66 -5.59
N ASP A 123 8.34 -8.32 -4.64
CA ASP A 123 9.07 -9.30 -3.84
C ASP A 123 8.09 -10.16 -3.02
N LEU A 124 8.18 -11.49 -3.13
CA LEU A 124 7.20 -12.40 -2.50
C LEU A 124 7.24 -12.41 -0.97
N GLU A 125 8.32 -11.93 -0.37
CA GLU A 125 8.49 -11.85 1.09
C GLU A 125 8.10 -10.46 1.65
N LYS A 126 8.46 -9.38 0.92
CA LYS A 126 8.44 -8.01 1.43
C LYS A 126 7.31 -7.16 0.88
N SER A 127 6.63 -7.62 -0.17
CA SER A 127 5.59 -6.85 -0.85
C SER A 127 4.27 -6.81 -0.08
N HIS A 128 3.42 -5.88 -0.47
CA HIS A 128 2.02 -5.87 -0.06
C HIS A 128 1.22 -6.97 -0.79
N VAL A 129 0.04 -7.25 -0.27
CA VAL A 129 -0.78 -8.38 -0.73
C VAL A 129 -1.11 -8.36 -2.22
N LEU A 130 -1.44 -7.20 -2.80
CA LEU A 130 -1.85 -7.12 -4.21
C LEU A 130 -0.68 -7.44 -5.17
N PRO A 131 0.49 -6.77 -5.10
CA PRO A 131 1.61 -7.13 -5.96
C PRO A 131 2.15 -8.55 -5.71
N ALA A 132 2.13 -9.04 -4.45
CA ALA A 132 2.47 -10.44 -4.16
C ALA A 132 1.55 -11.42 -4.90
N LEU A 133 0.23 -11.20 -4.86
CA LEU A 133 -0.74 -12.04 -5.55
C LEU A 133 -0.58 -11.98 -7.07
N VAL A 134 -0.33 -10.79 -7.62
CA VAL A 134 -0.06 -10.64 -9.07
C VAL A 134 1.12 -11.51 -9.47
N ARG A 135 2.25 -11.41 -8.78
CA ARG A 135 3.44 -12.21 -9.09
C ARG A 135 3.23 -13.71 -8.87
N LYS A 136 2.64 -14.11 -7.74
CA LYS A 136 2.37 -15.54 -7.45
C LYS A 136 1.48 -16.16 -8.52
N ILE A 137 0.43 -15.48 -8.93
CA ILE A 137 -0.51 -15.99 -9.92
C ILE A 137 0.11 -15.97 -11.32
N HIS A 138 0.97 -14.98 -11.64
CA HIS A 138 1.75 -14.94 -12.89
C HIS A 138 2.70 -16.14 -13.00
N LEU A 139 3.49 -16.40 -11.95
CA LEU A 139 4.40 -17.56 -11.90
C LEU A 139 3.62 -18.88 -11.94
N GLY A 140 2.46 -18.94 -11.25
CA GLY A 140 1.55 -20.10 -11.31
C GLY A 140 1.03 -20.37 -12.72
N LYS A 141 0.62 -19.33 -13.45
CA LYS A 141 0.20 -19.45 -14.85
C LYS A 141 1.33 -19.91 -15.78
N ALA A 142 2.53 -19.35 -15.59
CA ALA A 142 3.68 -19.77 -16.39
C ALA A 142 4.00 -21.25 -16.15
N LEU A 143 3.94 -21.70 -14.89
CA LEU A 143 4.14 -23.12 -14.53
C LEU A 143 3.02 -24.02 -15.11
N GLU A 144 1.73 -23.61 -15.01
CA GLU A 144 0.57 -24.31 -15.58
C GLU A 144 0.74 -24.56 -17.08
N ASN A 145 1.28 -23.59 -17.81
CA ASN A 145 1.51 -23.66 -19.25
C ASN A 145 2.88 -24.28 -19.63
N ASN A 146 3.66 -24.77 -18.65
CA ASN A 146 5.04 -25.23 -18.86
C ASN A 146 5.94 -24.17 -19.56
N ASP A 147 5.66 -22.89 -19.30
CA ASP A 147 6.35 -21.75 -19.90
C ASP A 147 7.59 -21.35 -19.09
N TRP A 148 8.64 -22.12 -19.27
CA TRP A 148 9.94 -21.90 -18.63
C TRP A 148 10.62 -20.61 -19.06
N LYS A 149 10.27 -20.08 -20.23
CA LYS A 149 10.82 -18.81 -20.72
C LYS A 149 10.30 -17.67 -19.84
N THR A 150 9.00 -17.62 -19.60
CA THR A 150 8.37 -16.62 -18.72
C THR A 150 8.84 -16.77 -17.27
N LEU A 151 8.93 -18.00 -16.73
CA LEU A 151 9.45 -18.24 -15.38
C LEU A 151 10.88 -17.69 -15.21
N ARG A 152 11.77 -18.01 -16.16
CA ARG A 152 13.16 -17.53 -16.12
C ARG A 152 13.27 -16.02 -16.31
N PHE A 153 12.44 -15.44 -17.16
CA PHE A 153 12.41 -14.00 -17.36
C PHE A 153 12.00 -13.25 -16.06
N ASP A 154 11.00 -13.75 -15.35
CA ASP A 154 10.60 -13.21 -14.05
C ASP A 154 11.72 -13.31 -13.01
N LEU A 155 12.31 -14.51 -12.88
CA LEU A 155 13.39 -14.76 -11.93
C LEU A 155 14.70 -14.02 -12.27
N ASN A 156 14.91 -13.63 -13.53
CA ASN A 156 16.01 -12.75 -13.91
C ASN A 156 15.79 -11.31 -13.45
N LYS A 157 14.55 -10.81 -13.64
CA LYS A 157 14.16 -9.46 -13.15
C LYS A 157 14.21 -9.38 -11.62
N LEU A 158 13.70 -10.39 -10.93
CA LEU A 158 13.52 -10.39 -9.49
C LEU A 158 13.80 -11.79 -8.90
N PRO A 159 15.05 -12.14 -8.64
CA PRO A 159 15.43 -13.43 -8.03
C PRO A 159 14.74 -13.65 -6.68
N ILE A 160 14.43 -14.92 -6.36
CA ILE A 160 13.81 -15.30 -5.08
C ILE A 160 14.87 -16.04 -4.26
N GLU A 161 15.33 -15.47 -3.15
CA GLU A 161 16.35 -16.07 -2.25
C GLU A 161 17.61 -16.60 -3.02
N GLY A 162 18.05 -15.87 -4.03
CA GLY A 162 19.20 -16.25 -4.86
C GLY A 162 18.89 -17.20 -6.02
N VAL A 163 17.68 -17.77 -6.09
CA VAL A 163 17.22 -18.53 -7.25
C VAL A 163 16.87 -17.58 -8.39
N SER A 164 17.52 -17.76 -9.54
CA SER A 164 17.44 -16.87 -10.71
C SER A 164 17.11 -17.66 -11.99
N ASP A 165 17.15 -16.97 -13.11
CA ASP A 165 17.02 -17.56 -14.46
C ASP A 165 18.03 -18.67 -14.77
N LYS A 166 19.21 -18.65 -14.10
CA LYS A 166 20.30 -19.62 -14.30
C LYS A 166 20.16 -20.89 -13.45
N SER A 167 19.25 -20.89 -12.49
CA SER A 167 19.01 -22.02 -11.60
C SER A 167 18.42 -23.23 -12.36
N SER A 168 18.65 -24.42 -11.82
CA SER A 168 18.05 -25.65 -12.35
C SER A 168 16.52 -25.61 -12.24
N LYS A 169 15.84 -26.43 -13.05
CA LYS A 169 14.38 -26.57 -12.93
C LYS A 169 13.94 -27.02 -11.54
N GLU A 170 14.72 -27.91 -10.93
CA GLU A 170 14.44 -28.42 -9.59
C GLU A 170 14.54 -27.31 -8.53
N GLU A 171 15.60 -26.49 -8.55
CA GLU A 171 15.74 -25.34 -7.64
C GLU A 171 14.59 -24.35 -7.80
N ILE A 172 14.20 -24.06 -9.06
CA ILE A 172 13.05 -23.18 -9.34
C ILE A 172 11.76 -23.77 -8.78
N LEU A 173 11.49 -25.05 -9.00
CA LEU A 173 10.27 -25.68 -8.47
C LEU A 173 10.26 -25.72 -6.94
N ASN A 174 11.41 -25.97 -6.32
CA ASN A 174 11.54 -26.00 -4.86
C ASN A 174 11.26 -24.61 -4.26
N ILE A 175 11.83 -23.54 -4.83
CA ILE A 175 11.59 -22.19 -4.33
C ILE A 175 10.13 -21.75 -4.56
N LEU A 176 9.55 -22.04 -5.71
CA LEU A 176 8.16 -21.76 -5.98
C LEU A 176 7.24 -22.48 -4.99
N SER A 177 7.50 -23.75 -4.70
CA SER A 177 6.77 -24.54 -3.70
C SER A 177 6.88 -23.93 -2.29
N LYS A 178 8.08 -23.47 -1.89
CA LYS A 178 8.30 -22.76 -0.62
C LYS A 178 7.40 -21.53 -0.49
N TYR A 179 7.18 -20.82 -1.59
CA TYR A 179 6.30 -19.63 -1.65
C TYR A 179 4.84 -19.97 -1.99
N GLY A 180 4.47 -21.25 -1.92
CA GLY A 180 3.10 -21.73 -2.08
C GLY A 180 2.63 -21.83 -3.53
N ILE A 181 3.54 -21.94 -4.51
CA ILE A 181 3.22 -22.21 -5.91
C ILE A 181 3.66 -23.63 -6.19
N SER A 182 2.74 -24.59 -6.15
CA SER A 182 3.03 -26.01 -6.26
C SER A 182 2.31 -26.68 -7.42
N THR A 183 2.89 -27.77 -7.91
CA THR A 183 2.29 -28.61 -8.96
C THR A 183 2.39 -30.08 -8.59
N ASN A 184 1.45 -30.88 -9.03
CA ASN A 184 1.51 -32.34 -8.90
C ASN A 184 2.44 -32.91 -9.97
N LEU A 185 3.74 -33.01 -9.65
CA LEU A 185 4.78 -33.56 -10.56
C LEU A 185 4.61 -35.04 -10.94
N ASN A 186 3.73 -35.78 -10.26
CA ASN A 186 3.54 -37.24 -10.45
C ASN A 186 2.73 -37.62 -11.69
N GLN A 187 2.36 -36.68 -12.56
CA GLN A 187 1.60 -36.93 -13.79
C GLN A 187 2.26 -36.21 -14.98
N LEU A 188 3.32 -36.79 -15.55
CA LEU A 188 4.08 -36.23 -16.66
C LEU A 188 3.28 -36.05 -17.97
N ASP A 189 2.07 -36.61 -18.06
CA ASP A 189 1.27 -36.69 -19.30
C ASP A 189 -0.03 -35.84 -19.28
N LYS A 190 -0.22 -34.97 -18.26
CA LYS A 190 -1.40 -34.08 -18.17
C LYS A 190 -0.99 -32.62 -18.00
N PRO A 191 -1.84 -31.65 -18.40
CA PRO A 191 -1.63 -30.25 -18.04
C PRO A 191 -1.39 -30.15 -16.53
N PHE A 192 -0.33 -29.45 -16.13
CA PHE A 192 0.03 -29.32 -14.72
C PHE A 192 -1.14 -28.72 -13.94
N HIS A 193 -1.63 -29.45 -12.95
CA HIS A 193 -2.54 -28.86 -11.97
C HIS A 193 -1.71 -28.01 -11.00
N VAL A 194 -1.73 -26.70 -11.19
CA VAL A 194 -0.97 -25.76 -10.36
C VAL A 194 -1.89 -25.18 -9.29
N LYS A 195 -1.38 -25.19 -8.06
CA LYS A 195 -2.02 -24.62 -6.90
C LYS A 195 -1.20 -23.43 -6.40
N VAL A 196 -1.88 -22.31 -6.18
CA VAL A 196 -1.32 -21.10 -5.58
C VAL A 196 -1.92 -20.93 -4.19
N GLU A 197 -1.07 -21.06 -3.16
CA GLU A 197 -1.44 -20.87 -1.77
C GLU A 197 -1.50 -19.39 -1.40
N ILE A 198 -2.58 -19.01 -0.74
CA ILE A 198 -2.83 -17.68 -0.16
C ILE A 198 -2.97 -17.86 1.34
N TRP A 199 -2.22 -17.09 2.13
CA TRP A 199 -2.29 -17.16 3.58
C TRP A 199 -3.59 -16.59 4.12
N GLY A 200 -4.15 -17.25 5.15
CA GLY A 200 -5.39 -16.85 5.81
C GLY A 200 -6.65 -17.35 5.14
N SER A 201 -7.78 -16.97 5.69
CA SER A 201 -9.11 -17.38 5.23
C SER A 201 -9.59 -16.72 3.95
N GLY A 202 -8.92 -15.64 3.52
CA GLY A 202 -9.38 -14.78 2.43
C GLY A 202 -10.52 -13.83 2.79
N LYS A 203 -11.01 -13.86 4.04
CA LYS A 203 -12.11 -13.00 4.53
C LYS A 203 -11.72 -11.54 4.79
N PRO A 204 -10.48 -11.20 5.22
CA PRO A 204 -10.12 -9.81 5.48
C PRO A 204 -10.41 -8.91 4.30
N MET A 205 -10.97 -7.73 4.63
CA MET A 205 -11.37 -6.71 3.66
C MET A 205 -10.29 -5.65 3.54
N ARG A 206 -10.00 -5.21 2.33
CA ARG A 206 -9.02 -4.14 2.03
C ARG A 206 -9.56 -3.18 1.00
N GLU A 207 -9.20 -1.95 1.18
CA GLU A 207 -9.39 -0.88 0.21
C GLU A 207 -8.11 -0.66 -0.58
N PHE A 208 -8.23 -0.40 -1.89
CA PHE A 208 -7.10 -0.15 -2.77
C PHE A 208 -7.33 1.12 -3.60
N LEU A 209 -6.29 1.92 -3.76
CA LEU A 209 -6.30 3.12 -4.59
C LEU A 209 -5.17 3.06 -5.61
N TRP A 210 -5.48 3.34 -6.87
CA TRP A 210 -4.50 3.42 -7.96
C TRP A 210 -3.49 4.54 -7.70
N SER A 211 -2.19 4.27 -7.89
CA SER A 211 -1.13 5.21 -7.52
C SER A 211 -1.17 6.53 -8.28
N GLU A 212 -1.61 6.52 -9.54
CA GLU A 212 -1.79 7.76 -10.33
C GLU A 212 -3.02 8.55 -9.87
N ASP A 213 -4.12 7.90 -9.46
CA ASP A 213 -5.25 8.58 -8.82
C ASP A 213 -4.83 9.24 -7.51
N MET A 214 -3.97 8.58 -6.72
CA MET A 214 -3.41 9.17 -5.52
C MET A 214 -2.56 10.42 -5.84
N ALA A 215 -1.72 10.35 -6.87
CA ALA A 215 -0.92 11.50 -7.31
C ALA A 215 -1.81 12.65 -7.80
N ASP A 216 -2.85 12.35 -8.57
CA ASP A 216 -3.85 13.33 -9.02
C ASP A 216 -4.59 13.98 -7.84
N ALA A 217 -4.98 13.19 -6.82
CA ALA A 217 -5.56 13.72 -5.58
C ALA A 217 -4.60 14.70 -4.87
N CYS A 218 -3.32 14.36 -4.79
CA CYS A 218 -2.32 15.26 -4.20
C CYS A 218 -2.20 16.57 -4.97
N VAL A 219 -2.18 16.52 -6.30
CA VAL A 219 -2.15 17.73 -7.15
C VAL A 219 -3.42 18.55 -6.98
N HIS A 220 -4.59 17.90 -6.99
CA HIS A 220 -5.87 18.59 -6.74
C HIS A 220 -5.87 19.33 -5.41
N LEU A 221 -5.47 18.66 -4.31
CA LEU A 221 -5.41 19.27 -2.98
C LEU A 221 -4.38 20.40 -2.91
N MET A 222 -3.22 20.23 -3.56
CA MET A 222 -2.21 21.29 -3.62
C MET A 222 -2.70 22.54 -4.35
N GLN A 223 -3.52 22.39 -5.37
CA GLN A 223 -4.02 23.49 -6.19
C GLN A 223 -5.30 24.15 -5.65
N LYS A 224 -6.16 23.40 -4.94
CA LYS A 224 -7.54 23.83 -4.66
C LYS A 224 -7.87 24.00 -3.20
N ILE A 225 -7.14 23.37 -2.27
CA ILE A 225 -7.53 23.26 -0.88
C ILE A 225 -6.45 23.84 0.02
N ASP A 226 -6.73 24.87 0.75
CA ASP A 226 -5.84 25.43 1.75
C ASP A 226 -6.22 24.97 3.18
N PHE A 227 -5.28 25.11 4.12
CA PHE A 227 -5.55 24.74 5.52
C PHE A 227 -6.79 25.44 6.08
N ASN A 228 -7.03 26.67 5.67
CA ASN A 228 -8.21 27.44 6.10
C ASN A 228 -9.53 26.78 5.69
N ASP A 229 -9.57 26.11 4.52
CA ASP A 229 -10.76 25.37 4.07
C ASP A 229 -11.07 24.16 4.96
N LEU A 230 -10.04 23.63 5.63
CA LEU A 230 -10.12 22.46 6.50
C LEU A 230 -10.43 22.81 7.97
N SER A 231 -10.25 24.08 8.37
CA SER A 231 -10.32 24.53 9.77
C SER A 231 -11.39 25.59 10.06
N LYS A 232 -11.89 26.31 9.05
CA LYS A 232 -12.75 27.50 9.21
C LYS A 232 -14.03 27.31 10.03
N ASP A 233 -14.57 26.09 10.06
CA ASP A 233 -15.82 25.77 10.75
C ASP A 233 -15.57 25.04 12.10
N GLN A 234 -14.31 24.99 12.57
CA GLN A 234 -13.93 24.30 13.80
C GLN A 234 -13.69 25.30 14.94
N LEU A 235 -14.36 25.11 16.07
CA LEU A 235 -14.08 25.88 17.31
C LEU A 235 -12.73 25.51 17.89
N GLU A 236 -12.36 24.24 17.84
CA GLU A 236 -11.06 23.71 18.21
C GLU A 236 -10.47 23.02 16.97
N ILE A 237 -9.37 23.59 16.46
CA ILE A 237 -8.74 23.06 15.24
C ILE A 237 -8.07 21.72 15.54
N LYS A 238 -8.63 20.64 14.97
CA LYS A 238 -8.10 19.27 15.09
C LYS A 238 -8.55 18.40 13.92
N ASN A 239 -7.80 17.32 13.69
CA ASN A 239 -8.12 16.33 12.66
C ASN A 239 -8.33 16.93 11.26
N THR A 240 -7.48 17.90 10.91
CA THR A 240 -7.54 18.60 9.61
C THR A 240 -7.01 17.77 8.46
N HIS A 241 -6.41 16.61 8.74
CA HIS A 241 -5.97 15.68 7.71
C HIS A 241 -7.13 15.12 6.88
N ILE A 242 -6.81 14.54 5.71
CA ILE A 242 -7.81 14.08 4.73
C ILE A 242 -7.52 12.62 4.39
N ASN A 243 -8.52 11.75 4.52
CA ASN A 243 -8.43 10.37 4.05
C ASN A 243 -8.40 10.31 2.52
N LEU A 244 -7.40 9.67 1.94
CA LEU A 244 -7.33 9.38 0.50
C LEU A 244 -7.67 7.94 0.24
N GLY A 245 -8.89 7.69 -0.20
CA GLY A 245 -9.39 6.36 -0.50
C GLY A 245 -10.56 6.38 -1.48
N THR A 246 -10.92 5.21 -1.95
CA THR A 246 -12.07 5.03 -2.86
C THR A 246 -13.39 4.98 -2.11
N GLY A 247 -13.36 4.61 -0.82
CA GLY A 247 -14.53 4.26 -0.02
C GLY A 247 -15.14 2.91 -0.44
N LYS A 248 -14.39 2.06 -1.16
CA LYS A 248 -14.77 0.71 -1.57
C LYS A 248 -13.77 -0.30 -1.05
N GLU A 249 -14.25 -1.40 -0.54
CA GLU A 249 -13.42 -2.50 -0.05
C GLU A 249 -13.71 -3.79 -0.82
N VAL A 250 -12.75 -4.69 -0.82
CA VAL A 250 -12.82 -6.02 -1.42
C VAL A 250 -12.18 -7.03 -0.48
N SER A 251 -12.73 -8.24 -0.38
CA SER A 251 -12.09 -9.32 0.35
C SER A 251 -10.80 -9.79 -0.35
N ILE A 252 -9.85 -10.32 0.41
CA ILE A 252 -8.63 -10.92 -0.16
C ILE A 252 -8.99 -12.05 -1.13
N LYS A 253 -10.08 -12.77 -0.86
CA LYS A 253 -10.58 -13.80 -1.77
C LYS A 253 -11.05 -13.21 -3.11
N GLU A 254 -11.89 -12.19 -3.09
CA GLU A 254 -12.38 -11.52 -4.31
C GLU A 254 -11.24 -10.83 -5.08
N LEU A 255 -10.26 -10.26 -4.36
CA LEU A 255 -9.06 -9.70 -4.96
C LEU A 255 -8.28 -10.77 -5.73
N ALA A 256 -7.98 -11.90 -5.08
CA ALA A 256 -7.23 -13.00 -5.69
C ALA A 256 -7.96 -13.59 -6.91
N GLU A 257 -9.29 -13.77 -6.81
CA GLU A 257 -10.12 -14.23 -7.95
C GLU A 257 -10.16 -13.22 -9.10
N THR A 258 -10.14 -11.92 -8.78
CA THR A 258 -10.07 -10.86 -9.80
C THR A 258 -8.72 -10.89 -10.51
N ILE A 259 -7.62 -10.99 -9.76
CA ILE A 259 -6.26 -11.11 -10.32
C ILE A 259 -6.15 -12.38 -11.17
N LYS A 260 -6.64 -13.53 -10.67
CA LYS A 260 -6.69 -14.81 -11.40
C LYS A 260 -7.36 -14.66 -12.75
N LYS A 261 -8.53 -13.99 -12.79
CA LYS A 261 -9.29 -13.74 -14.04
C LYS A 261 -8.53 -12.81 -14.99
N VAL A 262 -7.93 -11.73 -14.48
CA VAL A 262 -7.16 -10.78 -15.30
C VAL A 262 -5.94 -11.44 -15.91
N ILE A 263 -5.19 -12.22 -15.13
CA ILE A 263 -4.00 -12.93 -15.58
C ILE A 263 -4.35 -14.11 -16.49
N GLY A 264 -5.55 -14.71 -16.31
CA GLY A 264 -5.99 -15.88 -17.06
C GLY A 264 -5.38 -17.19 -16.54
N PHE A 265 -5.09 -17.26 -15.25
CA PHE A 265 -4.68 -18.48 -14.56
C PHE A 265 -5.89 -19.41 -14.37
N LYS A 266 -5.75 -20.71 -14.67
CA LYS A 266 -6.82 -21.70 -14.57
C LYS A 266 -6.67 -22.63 -13.38
N GLY A 267 -5.47 -22.69 -12.78
CA GLY A 267 -5.19 -23.53 -11.63
C GLY A 267 -5.99 -23.15 -10.38
N GLU A 268 -5.67 -23.74 -9.26
CA GLU A 268 -6.37 -23.59 -7.97
C GLU A 268 -5.81 -22.44 -7.15
N LEU A 269 -6.68 -21.64 -6.51
CA LEU A 269 -6.34 -20.76 -5.40
C LEU A 269 -6.71 -21.46 -4.08
N TYR A 270 -5.72 -21.72 -3.24
CA TYR A 270 -5.91 -22.38 -1.96
C TYR A 270 -5.70 -21.40 -0.80
N PHE A 271 -6.75 -21.17 -0.03
CA PHE A 271 -6.71 -20.33 1.16
C PHE A 271 -6.32 -21.17 2.38
N ASN A 272 -5.10 -20.93 2.86
CA ASN A 272 -4.56 -21.68 4.01
C ASN A 272 -4.94 -21.00 5.33
N SER A 273 -6.04 -21.45 5.93
CA SER A 273 -6.56 -20.92 7.20
C SER A 273 -5.71 -21.28 8.44
N GLU A 274 -4.69 -22.13 8.30
CA GLU A 274 -3.71 -22.37 9.38
C GLU A 274 -2.73 -21.18 9.52
N LYS A 275 -2.63 -20.36 8.47
CA LYS A 275 -1.89 -19.10 8.52
C LYS A 275 -2.78 -17.99 9.04
N PRO A 276 -2.21 -17.02 9.79
CA PRO A 276 -3.01 -15.97 10.42
C PRO A 276 -3.64 -15.04 9.37
N ASP A 277 -4.87 -14.62 9.65
CA ASP A 277 -5.47 -13.46 8.99
C ASP A 277 -4.86 -12.17 9.55
N GLY A 278 -4.71 -11.16 8.71
CA GLY A 278 -4.42 -9.80 9.15
C GLY A 278 -5.66 -9.11 9.73
N THR A 279 -5.56 -7.83 10.08
CA THR A 279 -6.71 -7.01 10.53
C THR A 279 -7.91 -7.23 9.63
N MET A 280 -9.08 -7.53 10.22
CA MET A 280 -10.26 -7.96 9.45
C MET A 280 -10.79 -6.90 8.49
N ARG A 281 -10.75 -5.61 8.87
CA ARG A 281 -11.30 -4.55 8.04
C ARG A 281 -10.49 -3.26 8.16
N LYS A 282 -10.26 -2.59 7.00
CA LYS A 282 -9.65 -1.25 6.92
C LYS A 282 -10.26 -0.51 5.73
N LEU A 283 -11.35 0.19 5.98
CA LEU A 283 -12.05 1.02 5.00
C LEU A 283 -11.98 2.48 5.45
N THR A 284 -11.56 3.39 4.59
CA THR A 284 -11.56 4.82 4.90
C THR A 284 -12.91 5.47 4.59
N ASP A 285 -13.32 6.41 5.42
CA ASP A 285 -14.36 7.36 5.05
C ASP A 285 -13.76 8.40 4.09
N SER A 286 -14.21 8.40 2.85
CA SER A 286 -13.77 9.34 1.81
C SER A 286 -14.72 10.51 1.62
N SER A 287 -15.67 10.73 2.53
CA SER A 287 -16.70 11.78 2.41
C SER A 287 -16.08 13.17 2.38
N LYS A 288 -15.10 13.44 3.25
CA LYS A 288 -14.36 14.71 3.28
C LYS A 288 -13.66 14.97 1.94
N LEU A 289 -12.92 14.01 1.41
CA LEU A 289 -12.25 14.13 0.11
C LEU A 289 -13.24 14.42 -1.02
N LYS A 290 -14.37 13.72 -1.04
CA LYS A 290 -15.45 13.95 -2.03
C LYS A 290 -16.05 15.34 -1.92
N SER A 291 -16.27 15.85 -0.69
CA SER A 291 -16.77 17.21 -0.48
C SER A 291 -15.79 18.29 -0.94
N LEU A 292 -14.50 17.98 -0.98
CA LEU A 292 -13.42 18.82 -1.54
C LEU A 292 -13.32 18.74 -3.06
N GLY A 293 -14.23 18.03 -3.73
CA GLY A 293 -14.38 18.02 -5.19
C GLY A 293 -13.51 17.00 -5.93
N TRP A 294 -12.86 16.04 -5.24
CA TRP A 294 -12.07 15.01 -5.88
C TRP A 294 -12.73 13.63 -5.89
N LYS A 295 -12.50 12.88 -6.96
CA LYS A 295 -12.99 11.51 -7.15
C LYS A 295 -11.95 10.70 -7.93
N TYR A 296 -11.67 9.47 -7.48
CA TYR A 296 -10.81 8.54 -8.21
C TYR A 296 -11.40 8.16 -9.58
N SER A 297 -10.55 7.79 -10.52
CA SER A 297 -10.92 7.50 -11.92
C SER A 297 -10.76 6.02 -12.29
N VAL A 298 -9.85 5.28 -11.63
CA VAL A 298 -9.49 3.92 -12.00
C VAL A 298 -10.14 2.91 -11.06
N GLU A 299 -11.07 2.11 -11.59
CA GLU A 299 -11.67 0.99 -10.85
C GLU A 299 -10.65 -0.16 -10.65
N LEU A 300 -10.77 -0.89 -9.53
CA LEU A 300 -9.78 -1.90 -9.11
C LEU A 300 -9.43 -2.91 -10.20
N LYS A 301 -10.42 -3.47 -10.89
CA LYS A 301 -10.19 -4.48 -11.95
C LYS A 301 -9.37 -3.91 -13.11
N GLU A 302 -9.66 -2.68 -13.51
CA GLU A 302 -8.91 -1.99 -14.57
C GLU A 302 -7.48 -1.67 -14.12
N GLY A 303 -7.31 -1.18 -12.89
CA GLY A 303 -5.99 -0.92 -12.32
C GLY A 303 -5.14 -2.19 -12.24
N ILE A 304 -5.73 -3.33 -11.81
CA ILE A 304 -5.03 -4.63 -11.80
C ILE A 304 -4.58 -5.01 -13.21
N ARG A 305 -5.41 -4.80 -14.23
CA ARG A 305 -5.04 -5.07 -15.62
C ARG A 305 -3.86 -4.22 -16.06
N ARG A 306 -3.92 -2.89 -15.86
CA ARG A 306 -2.84 -1.95 -16.20
C ARG A 306 -1.53 -2.29 -15.48
N MET A 307 -1.62 -2.60 -14.18
CA MET A 307 -0.46 -3.02 -13.38
C MET A 307 0.15 -4.32 -13.90
N TYR A 308 -0.68 -5.29 -14.27
CA TYR A 308 -0.20 -6.56 -14.83
C TYR A 308 0.42 -6.38 -16.21
N ASP A 309 -0.20 -5.59 -17.10
CA ASP A 309 0.36 -5.26 -18.43
C ASP A 309 1.76 -4.61 -18.30
N TRP A 310 1.91 -3.69 -17.34
CA TRP A 310 3.20 -3.08 -16.99
C TRP A 310 4.20 -4.11 -16.43
N TYR A 311 3.75 -5.01 -15.56
CA TYR A 311 4.61 -6.02 -14.92
C TYR A 311 5.26 -6.96 -15.92
N ILE A 312 4.53 -7.36 -16.97
CA ILE A 312 5.00 -8.31 -17.99
C ILE A 312 5.74 -7.63 -19.16
N SER A 313 5.71 -6.32 -19.28
CA SER A 313 6.49 -5.54 -20.26
C SER A 313 7.95 -5.42 -19.82
#